data_f5b71d1ebbcbe075148df61743a27214
#
_entry.id   f5b71d1ebbcbe075148df61743a27214
#
_cell.length_a   1.000
_cell.length_b   1.000
_cell.length_c   1.000
_cell.angle_alpha   90.00
_cell.angle_beta   90.00
_cell.angle_gamma   90.00
#
_symmetry.space_group_name_H-M   'P 1'
#
loop_
_entity.id
_entity.type
_entity.pdbx_description
1 polymer ?
#
loop_
_entity_poly.entity_id
_entity_poly.type
_entity_poly.pdbx_seq_one_letter_code
_entity_poly.pdbx_strand_id
1 'polypeptide(L)'
;MIILNLQFLKEYSAICGSYWVLAYDATSQFHVVVSINRFIAVFAPLSYNTYFNPRTTKTLIALLLVLSTTVVAVYIFGAECSFSFNDDRWSFLITDSEKCDILGWAMLWGKGLTLSVIDVILHIVTFIRIFWMKRSDPQFVGLSLFPISFFGMIFNWLVTIIIVKEKTVSSPFMLLTLVKSFCDACYVTIYFFYITPMIVLANKFMIRHSNHAGYALIVFYEISIHIHFLTSFNRFIAVFFPFSYKNMFSIRSTSIYLIVISVLSFTMMTVVIYGLGCELEYNPVTWVSFYDTTIPVCGFYAIYLDFMKNMIVVSADFIIDVVTILKVQKLRKKFREGKSSENYIKKEADFLKQTFGQGICYLMGYASYLMVPEMNSNKYVAFFMSLVSWDLIATIDGMFTIVYNAEIRNRIFKSTVTTAAGSTVVSVNN
;
A
#
# COMPACT_ATOMS: atom_id res chain seq x y z
N MET A 1 -3.57 32.43 -15.66
CA MET A 1 -4.82 32.46 -16.43
C MET A 1 -6.07 32.41 -15.54
N ILE A 2 -6.24 31.41 -14.71
CA ILE A 2 -7.46 31.23 -13.90
C ILE A 2 -7.62 32.32 -12.83
N ILE A 3 -6.55 32.66 -12.11
CA ILE A 3 -6.57 33.64 -10.99
C ILE A 3 -6.75 35.08 -11.46
N LEU A 4 -6.15 35.44 -12.59
CA LEU A 4 -6.14 36.84 -13.07
C LEU A 4 -7.15 37.09 -14.20
N ASN A 5 -7.88 36.07 -14.67
CA ASN A 5 -8.86 36.13 -15.77
C ASN A 5 -8.38 36.94 -17.01
N LEU A 6 -7.11 36.80 -17.34
CA LEU A 6 -6.48 37.55 -18.44
C LEU A 6 -6.91 36.99 -19.79
N GLN A 7 -7.79 37.72 -20.48
CA GLN A 7 -8.38 37.33 -21.78
C GLN A 7 -7.31 37.02 -22.84
N PHE A 8 -6.25 37.82 -22.90
CA PHE A 8 -5.11 37.63 -23.80
C PHE A 8 -4.47 36.24 -23.63
N LEU A 9 -4.23 35.78 -22.36
CA LEU A 9 -3.61 34.49 -22.12
C LEU A 9 -4.55 33.31 -22.48
N LYS A 10 -5.86 33.53 -22.49
CA LYS A 10 -6.84 32.52 -22.91
C LYS A 10 -6.86 32.40 -24.43
N GLU A 11 -6.82 33.52 -25.11
CA GLU A 11 -6.79 33.59 -26.57
C GLU A 11 -5.57 32.88 -27.17
N TYR A 12 -4.40 33.03 -26.53
CA TYR A 12 -3.16 32.34 -26.93
C TYR A 12 -2.92 31.03 -26.21
N SER A 13 -3.91 30.46 -25.52
CA SER A 13 -3.76 29.23 -24.74
C SER A 13 -3.37 28.01 -25.57
N ALA A 14 -3.72 27.98 -26.88
CA ALA A 14 -3.33 26.92 -27.81
C ALA A 14 -1.79 26.81 -27.97
N ILE A 15 -1.06 27.93 -27.89
CA ILE A 15 0.41 27.92 -27.92
C ILE A 15 0.96 27.24 -26.66
N CYS A 16 0.44 27.59 -25.49
CA CYS A 16 0.80 26.95 -24.24
C CYS A 16 0.46 25.47 -24.24
N GLY A 17 -0.70 25.10 -24.79
CA GLY A 17 -1.12 23.71 -24.94
C GLY A 17 -0.20 22.92 -25.85
N SER A 18 0.21 23.50 -26.99
CA SER A 18 1.16 22.86 -27.91
C SER A 18 2.53 22.62 -27.28
N TYR A 19 3.03 23.60 -26.52
CA TYR A 19 4.28 23.44 -25.77
C TYR A 19 4.17 22.37 -24.69
N TRP A 20 3.02 22.29 -24.01
CA TRP A 20 2.77 21.25 -23.00
C TRP A 20 2.76 19.85 -23.63
N VAL A 21 2.09 19.67 -24.78
CA VAL A 21 2.07 18.41 -25.54
C VAL A 21 3.49 18.00 -25.95
N LEU A 22 4.29 18.96 -26.46
CA LEU A 22 5.69 18.73 -26.83
C LEU A 22 6.53 18.28 -25.63
N ALA A 23 6.42 18.98 -24.52
CA ALA A 23 7.15 18.66 -23.31
C ALA A 23 6.75 17.28 -22.75
N TYR A 24 5.47 16.96 -22.74
CA TYR A 24 4.94 15.66 -22.32
C TYR A 24 5.46 14.52 -23.19
N ASP A 25 5.38 14.67 -24.53
CA ASP A 25 5.85 13.65 -25.48
C ASP A 25 7.36 13.43 -25.38
N ALA A 26 8.16 14.48 -25.34
CA ALA A 26 9.60 14.41 -25.17
C ALA A 26 9.99 13.76 -23.84
N THR A 27 9.37 14.18 -22.75
CA THR A 27 9.64 13.64 -21.41
C THR A 27 9.37 12.14 -21.34
N SER A 28 8.22 11.69 -21.87
CA SER A 28 7.86 10.27 -21.89
C SER A 28 8.88 9.41 -22.64
N GLN A 29 9.39 9.90 -23.78
CA GLN A 29 10.44 9.21 -24.54
C GLN A 29 11.79 9.22 -23.82
N PHE A 30 12.15 10.33 -23.15
CA PHE A 30 13.39 10.42 -22.38
C PHE A 30 13.40 9.45 -21.19
N HIS A 31 12.28 9.26 -20.50
CA HIS A 31 12.18 8.29 -19.43
C HIS A 31 12.53 6.89 -19.91
N VAL A 32 11.96 6.44 -21.03
CA VAL A 32 12.28 5.12 -21.60
C VAL A 32 13.75 5.01 -21.98
N VAL A 33 14.35 6.04 -22.59
CA VAL A 33 15.78 6.03 -22.94
C VAL A 33 16.66 5.95 -21.70
N VAL A 34 16.34 6.65 -20.63
CA VAL A 34 17.05 6.55 -19.35
C VAL A 34 16.94 5.13 -18.78
N SER A 35 15.79 4.50 -18.88
CA SER A 35 15.58 3.12 -18.41
C SER A 35 16.34 2.11 -19.26
N ILE A 36 16.37 2.29 -20.60
CA ILE A 36 17.21 1.48 -21.51
C ILE A 36 18.70 1.67 -21.19
N ASN A 37 19.13 2.90 -20.93
CA ASN A 37 20.52 3.20 -20.54
C ASN A 37 20.91 2.41 -19.28
N ARG A 38 20.08 2.45 -18.24
CA ARG A 38 20.30 1.69 -17.00
C ARG A 38 20.25 0.18 -17.24
N PHE A 39 19.32 -0.29 -18.06
CA PHE A 39 19.20 -1.69 -18.44
C PHE A 39 20.49 -2.19 -19.12
N ILE A 40 20.98 -1.48 -20.15
CA ILE A 40 22.21 -1.85 -20.86
C ILE A 40 23.44 -1.80 -19.95
N ALA A 41 23.53 -0.79 -19.06
CA ALA A 41 24.61 -0.71 -18.08
C ALA A 41 24.69 -1.94 -17.16
N VAL A 42 23.54 -2.54 -16.83
CA VAL A 42 23.45 -3.71 -15.94
C VAL A 42 23.57 -5.03 -16.68
N PHE A 43 22.96 -5.16 -17.87
CA PHE A 43 22.90 -6.43 -18.61
C PHE A 43 24.05 -6.62 -19.59
N ALA A 44 24.58 -5.54 -20.14
CA ALA A 44 25.66 -5.55 -21.14
C ALA A 44 26.76 -4.52 -20.83
N PRO A 45 27.41 -4.60 -19.65
CA PRO A 45 28.39 -3.59 -19.22
C PRO A 45 29.56 -3.42 -20.17
N LEU A 46 29.99 -4.49 -20.85
CA LEU A 46 31.07 -4.45 -21.83
C LEU A 46 30.70 -3.67 -23.10
N SER A 47 29.42 -3.70 -23.48
CA SER A 47 28.91 -3.01 -24.67
C SER A 47 28.36 -1.62 -24.36
N TYR A 48 28.30 -1.23 -23.07
CA TYR A 48 27.68 0.02 -22.64
C TYR A 48 28.28 1.25 -23.34
N ASN A 49 29.62 1.37 -23.37
CA ASN A 49 30.31 2.50 -24.00
C ASN A 49 30.14 2.57 -25.53
N THR A 50 29.76 1.47 -26.17
CA THR A 50 29.45 1.43 -27.60
C THR A 50 28.09 2.09 -27.88
N TYR A 51 27.11 1.81 -27.06
CA TYR A 51 25.73 2.31 -27.22
C TYR A 51 25.52 3.69 -26.61
N PHE A 52 26.09 3.94 -25.41
CA PHE A 52 25.94 5.17 -24.64
C PHE A 52 27.24 5.91 -24.40
N ASN A 53 27.85 6.39 -25.46
CA ASN A 53 28.94 7.37 -25.40
C ASN A 53 28.39 8.80 -25.54
N PRO A 54 29.15 9.85 -25.22
CA PRO A 54 28.67 11.23 -25.28
C PRO A 54 28.17 11.67 -26.67
N ARG A 55 28.71 11.09 -27.76
CA ARG A 55 28.27 11.40 -29.14
C ARG A 55 26.92 10.74 -29.44
N THR A 56 26.81 9.42 -29.22
CA THR A 56 25.55 8.69 -29.46
C THR A 56 24.45 9.19 -28.58
N THR A 57 24.73 9.54 -27.31
CA THR A 57 23.72 10.10 -26.39
C THR A 57 23.20 11.46 -26.89
N LYS A 58 24.09 12.37 -27.34
CA LYS A 58 23.70 13.66 -27.92
C LYS A 58 22.87 13.48 -29.19
N THR A 59 23.27 12.55 -30.07
CA THR A 59 22.52 12.24 -31.29
C THR A 59 21.15 11.68 -30.98
N LEU A 60 21.06 10.78 -30.01
CA LEU A 60 19.78 10.21 -29.57
C LEU A 60 18.84 11.27 -28.98
N ILE A 61 19.36 12.17 -28.15
CA ILE A 61 18.59 13.30 -27.61
C ILE A 61 18.07 14.19 -28.74
N ALA A 62 18.94 14.53 -29.71
CA ALA A 62 18.52 15.34 -30.86
C ALA A 62 17.44 14.64 -31.70
N LEU A 63 17.60 13.35 -31.97
CA LEU A 63 16.61 12.56 -32.71
C LEU A 63 15.24 12.51 -32.00
N LEU A 64 15.24 12.33 -30.69
CA LEU A 64 14.01 12.31 -29.91
C LEU A 64 13.31 13.67 -29.92
N LEU A 65 14.05 14.76 -29.79
CA LEU A 65 13.50 16.11 -29.89
C LEU A 65 12.92 16.39 -31.27
N VAL A 66 13.62 15.99 -32.33
CA VAL A 66 13.11 16.10 -33.71
C VAL A 66 11.85 15.25 -33.89
N LEU A 67 11.84 14.03 -33.37
CA LEU A 67 10.64 13.17 -33.43
C LEU A 67 9.45 13.78 -32.70
N SER A 68 9.65 14.27 -31.47
CA SER A 68 8.59 14.92 -30.70
C SER A 68 8.08 16.20 -31.37
N THR A 69 8.98 17.02 -31.92
CA THR A 69 8.57 18.24 -32.67
C THR A 69 7.80 17.88 -33.94
N THR A 70 8.21 16.84 -34.66
CA THR A 70 7.50 16.33 -35.83
C THR A 70 6.09 15.84 -35.49
N VAL A 71 5.95 15.06 -34.43
CA VAL A 71 4.64 14.57 -33.94
C VAL A 71 3.71 15.74 -33.62
N VAL A 72 4.20 16.74 -32.89
CA VAL A 72 3.42 17.93 -32.53
C VAL A 72 3.09 18.77 -33.77
N ALA A 73 4.03 18.93 -34.72
CA ALA A 73 3.78 19.64 -35.96
C ALA A 73 2.71 18.95 -36.82
N VAL A 74 2.75 17.63 -36.96
CA VAL A 74 1.69 16.85 -37.64
C VAL A 74 0.34 17.01 -36.96
N TYR A 75 0.33 17.02 -35.62
CA TYR A 75 -0.88 17.19 -34.82
C TYR A 75 -1.50 18.57 -35.05
N ILE A 76 -0.70 19.64 -35.02
CA ILE A 76 -1.17 21.02 -35.15
C ILE A 76 -1.45 21.39 -36.61
N PHE A 77 -0.49 21.18 -37.53
CA PHE A 77 -0.55 21.67 -38.91
C PHE A 77 -1.13 20.63 -39.86
N GLY A 78 -0.95 19.33 -39.62
CA GLY A 78 -1.46 18.28 -40.48
C GLY A 78 -2.90 17.88 -40.18
N ALA A 79 -3.25 17.83 -38.91
CA ALA A 79 -4.59 17.46 -38.46
C ALA A 79 -5.46 18.64 -38.02
N GLU A 80 -4.88 19.84 -37.95
CA GLU A 80 -5.54 21.08 -37.47
C GLU A 80 -6.10 20.95 -36.06
N CYS A 81 -5.43 20.12 -35.21
CA CYS A 81 -5.82 19.87 -33.82
C CYS A 81 -5.11 20.83 -32.89
N SER A 82 -5.82 21.40 -31.93
CA SER A 82 -5.25 22.26 -30.90
C SER A 82 -5.59 21.74 -29.49
N PHE A 83 -4.74 22.08 -28.55
CA PHE A 83 -4.94 21.84 -27.14
C PHE A 83 -5.07 23.18 -26.44
N SER A 84 -6.29 23.65 -26.22
CA SER A 84 -6.59 24.98 -25.74
C SER A 84 -7.38 24.98 -24.43
N PHE A 85 -7.31 26.10 -23.72
CA PHE A 85 -8.07 26.25 -22.47
C PHE A 85 -9.54 26.50 -22.74
N ASN A 86 -10.41 25.71 -22.13
CA ASN A 86 -11.85 25.87 -22.20
C ASN A 86 -12.37 26.49 -20.90
N ASP A 87 -13.07 27.61 -20.99
CA ASP A 87 -13.59 28.37 -19.86
C ASP A 87 -14.74 27.63 -19.14
N ASP A 88 -15.59 26.92 -19.89
CA ASP A 88 -16.74 26.22 -19.31
C ASP A 88 -16.34 25.06 -18.41
N ARG A 89 -15.27 24.37 -18.77
CA ARG A 89 -14.75 23.20 -18.03
C ARG A 89 -13.52 23.50 -17.18
N TRP A 90 -13.01 24.73 -17.24
CA TRP A 90 -11.81 25.18 -16.51
C TRP A 90 -10.60 24.26 -16.73
N SER A 91 -10.47 23.72 -17.93
CA SER A 91 -9.45 22.75 -18.29
C SER A 91 -8.95 22.94 -19.71
N PHE A 92 -7.76 22.41 -20.00
CA PHE A 92 -7.28 22.29 -21.35
C PHE A 92 -7.97 21.11 -22.04
N LEU A 93 -8.54 21.35 -23.22
CA LEU A 93 -9.23 20.35 -24.02
C LEU A 93 -8.64 20.30 -25.43
N ILE A 94 -8.76 19.13 -26.04
CA ILE A 94 -8.46 18.91 -27.45
C ILE A 94 -9.62 19.49 -28.28
N THR A 95 -9.32 19.98 -29.48
CA THR A 95 -10.33 20.41 -30.44
C THR A 95 -11.37 19.31 -30.62
N ASP A 96 -12.65 19.68 -30.46
CA ASP A 96 -13.79 18.78 -30.56
C ASP A 96 -14.03 18.35 -32.02
N SER A 97 -13.30 17.32 -32.45
CA SER A 97 -13.49 16.66 -33.73
C SER A 97 -13.07 15.20 -33.63
N GLU A 98 -13.76 14.31 -34.32
CA GLU A 98 -13.50 12.86 -34.33
C GLU A 98 -12.05 12.53 -34.69
N LYS A 99 -11.46 13.27 -35.63
CA LYS A 99 -10.03 13.09 -35.99
C LYS A 99 -9.09 13.45 -34.84
N CYS A 100 -9.36 14.57 -34.16
CA CYS A 100 -8.52 15.04 -33.06
C CYS A 100 -8.65 14.15 -31.83
N ASP A 101 -9.82 13.61 -31.57
CA ASP A 101 -10.04 12.64 -30.48
C ASP A 101 -9.26 11.36 -30.72
N ILE A 102 -9.33 10.77 -31.92
CA ILE A 102 -8.58 9.55 -32.27
C ILE A 102 -7.07 9.81 -32.20
N LEU A 103 -6.58 10.92 -32.79
CA LEU A 103 -5.17 11.28 -32.75
C LEU A 103 -4.70 11.61 -31.32
N GLY A 104 -5.47 12.34 -30.55
CA GLY A 104 -5.19 12.65 -29.16
C GLY A 104 -5.11 11.39 -28.32
N TRP A 105 -6.05 10.47 -28.51
CA TRP A 105 -6.02 9.17 -27.85
C TRP A 105 -4.80 8.36 -28.24
N ALA A 106 -4.48 8.24 -29.51
CA ALA A 106 -3.35 7.46 -30.00
C ALA A 106 -1.99 8.08 -29.63
N MET A 107 -1.83 9.39 -29.83
CA MET A 107 -0.53 10.08 -29.71
C MET A 107 -0.21 10.51 -28.26
N LEU A 108 -1.22 10.89 -27.46
CA LEU A 108 -1.00 11.33 -26.09
C LEU A 108 -1.22 10.18 -25.10
N TRP A 109 -2.43 9.62 -25.07
CA TRP A 109 -2.77 8.61 -24.05
C TRP A 109 -2.23 7.23 -24.39
N GLY A 110 -2.46 6.74 -25.60
CA GLY A 110 -2.03 5.38 -26.01
C GLY A 110 -0.53 5.24 -26.05
N LYS A 111 0.17 6.17 -26.70
CA LYS A 111 1.64 6.20 -26.75
C LYS A 111 2.23 6.41 -25.36
N GLY A 112 1.72 7.39 -24.58
CA GLY A 112 2.21 7.68 -23.25
C GLY A 112 2.05 6.49 -22.29
N LEU A 113 0.88 5.82 -22.31
CA LEU A 113 0.64 4.60 -21.51
C LEU A 113 1.58 3.47 -21.93
N THR A 114 1.77 3.24 -23.24
CA THR A 114 2.67 2.20 -23.75
C THR A 114 4.11 2.44 -23.31
N LEU A 115 4.60 3.69 -23.45
CA LEU A 115 5.95 4.06 -23.01
C LEU A 115 6.11 3.92 -21.49
N SER A 116 5.11 4.31 -20.71
CA SER A 116 5.13 4.14 -19.25
C SER A 116 5.15 2.68 -18.82
N VAL A 117 4.41 1.81 -19.50
CA VAL A 117 4.45 0.36 -19.23
C VAL A 117 5.82 -0.22 -19.55
N ILE A 118 6.41 0.15 -20.69
CA ILE A 118 7.78 -0.27 -21.06
C ILE A 118 8.79 0.21 -20.03
N ASP A 119 8.68 1.46 -19.60
CA ASP A 119 9.55 2.07 -18.58
C ASP A 119 9.51 1.29 -17.26
N VAL A 120 8.31 1.01 -16.76
CA VAL A 120 8.09 0.21 -15.56
C VAL A 120 8.66 -1.21 -15.70
N ILE A 121 8.43 -1.87 -16.84
CA ILE A 121 8.97 -3.22 -17.08
C ILE A 121 10.49 -3.20 -17.07
N LEU A 122 11.12 -2.26 -17.78
CA LEU A 122 12.58 -2.12 -17.81
C LEU A 122 13.16 -1.86 -16.42
N HIS A 123 12.50 -1.01 -15.62
CA HIS A 123 12.90 -0.76 -14.24
C HIS A 123 12.78 -2.02 -13.37
N ILE A 124 11.67 -2.74 -13.46
CA ILE A 124 11.45 -3.99 -12.70
C ILE A 124 12.53 -5.02 -13.09
N VAL A 125 12.75 -5.25 -14.38
CA VAL A 125 13.75 -6.24 -14.86
C VAL A 125 15.16 -5.84 -14.46
N THR A 126 15.51 -4.55 -14.57
CA THR A 126 16.80 -4.02 -14.15
C THR A 126 17.00 -4.17 -12.63
N PHE A 127 15.96 -3.86 -11.85
CA PHE A 127 15.97 -4.03 -10.40
C PHE A 127 16.15 -5.50 -10.01
N ILE A 128 15.40 -6.41 -10.63
CA ILE A 128 15.54 -7.86 -10.42
C ILE A 128 16.97 -8.30 -10.73
N ARG A 129 17.56 -7.84 -11.83
CA ARG A 129 18.93 -8.21 -12.22
C ARG A 129 19.96 -7.69 -11.24
N ILE A 130 19.90 -6.44 -10.82
CA ILE A 130 20.77 -5.86 -9.79
C ILE A 130 20.62 -6.66 -8.48
N PHE A 131 19.39 -6.97 -8.11
CA PHE A 131 19.08 -7.81 -6.96
C PHE A 131 19.78 -9.18 -7.06
N TRP A 132 19.71 -9.84 -8.23
CA TRP A 132 20.40 -11.12 -8.47
C TRP A 132 21.92 -11.01 -8.48
N MET A 133 22.47 -9.92 -8.99
CA MET A 133 23.93 -9.68 -9.05
C MET A 133 24.52 -9.39 -7.65
N LYS A 134 23.81 -8.64 -6.80
CA LYS A 134 24.19 -8.34 -5.42
C LYS A 134 23.65 -9.34 -4.39
N ARG A 135 23.29 -10.51 -4.86
CA ARG A 135 22.62 -11.58 -4.10
C ARG A 135 23.32 -12.02 -2.80
N SER A 136 24.56 -11.63 -2.56
CA SER A 136 25.31 -11.98 -1.35
C SER A 136 25.25 -10.94 -0.23
N ASP A 137 24.59 -9.80 -0.46
CA ASP A 137 24.61 -8.68 0.48
C ASP A 137 23.25 -8.51 1.18
N PRO A 138 23.17 -8.83 2.50
CA PRO A 138 21.94 -8.65 3.27
C PRO A 138 21.44 -7.20 3.28
N GLN A 139 22.36 -6.25 3.20
CA GLN A 139 22.07 -4.83 3.20
C GLN A 139 21.22 -4.43 2.00
N PHE A 140 21.54 -4.98 0.82
CA PHE A 140 20.78 -4.71 -0.39
C PHE A 140 19.39 -5.34 -0.35
N VAL A 141 19.28 -6.57 0.18
CA VAL A 141 17.98 -7.25 0.34
C VAL A 141 17.11 -6.50 1.35
N GLY A 142 17.71 -5.98 2.42
CA GLY A 142 17.04 -5.16 3.42
C GLY A 142 16.39 -3.89 2.86
N LEU A 143 16.93 -3.32 1.76
CA LEU A 143 16.33 -2.16 1.09
C LEU A 143 14.91 -2.44 0.55
N SER A 144 14.54 -3.70 0.32
CA SER A 144 13.17 -4.05 -0.09
C SER A 144 12.11 -3.76 0.98
N LEU A 145 12.50 -3.74 2.25
CA LEU A 145 11.60 -3.39 3.35
C LEU A 145 11.26 -1.90 3.38
N PHE A 146 12.17 -1.04 2.90
CA PHE A 146 11.99 0.41 2.99
C PHE A 146 10.71 0.92 2.31
N PRO A 147 10.42 0.63 1.02
CA PRO A 147 9.18 1.10 0.41
C PRO A 147 7.94 0.46 1.04
N ILE A 148 8.00 -0.80 1.47
CA ILE A 148 6.86 -1.51 2.05
C ILE A 148 6.47 -0.85 3.37
N SER A 149 7.41 -0.76 4.30
CA SER A 149 7.17 -0.15 5.61
C SER A 149 6.85 1.35 5.52
N PHE A 150 7.42 2.09 4.55
CA PHE A 150 7.10 3.49 4.30
C PHE A 150 5.63 3.69 3.92
N PHE A 151 5.15 2.96 2.92
CA PHE A 151 3.73 3.03 2.52
C PHE A 151 2.81 2.47 3.61
N GLY A 152 3.21 1.39 4.28
CA GLY A 152 2.48 0.84 5.42
C GLY A 152 2.29 1.85 6.54
N MET A 153 3.33 2.58 6.88
CA MET A 153 3.28 3.67 7.86
C MET A 153 2.29 4.76 7.42
N ILE A 154 2.37 5.22 6.17
CA ILE A 154 1.46 6.25 5.65
C ILE A 154 0.01 5.75 5.73
N PHE A 155 -0.30 4.56 5.24
CA PHE A 155 -1.68 4.07 5.18
C PHE A 155 -2.28 3.88 6.57
N ASN A 156 -1.58 3.22 7.48
CA ASN A 156 -2.11 2.92 8.80
C ASN A 156 -2.20 4.16 9.70
N TRP A 157 -1.20 5.07 9.67
CA TRP A 157 -1.30 6.34 10.40
C TRP A 157 -2.38 7.25 9.83
N LEU A 158 -2.56 7.29 8.51
CA LEU A 158 -3.63 8.07 7.87
C LEU A 158 -5.00 7.62 8.35
N VAL A 159 -5.27 6.30 8.37
CA VAL A 159 -6.51 5.74 8.89
C VAL A 159 -6.71 6.11 10.35
N THR A 160 -5.68 5.91 11.18
CA THR A 160 -5.71 6.21 12.61
C THR A 160 -6.03 7.70 12.88
N ILE A 161 -5.29 8.60 12.22
CA ILE A 161 -5.45 10.06 12.38
C ILE A 161 -6.83 10.52 11.95
N ILE A 162 -7.35 10.02 10.82
CA ILE A 162 -8.68 10.40 10.32
C ILE A 162 -9.77 10.00 11.31
N ILE A 163 -9.71 8.78 11.83
CA ILE A 163 -10.72 8.31 12.78
C ILE A 163 -10.69 9.12 14.08
N VAL A 164 -9.50 9.42 14.59
CA VAL A 164 -9.32 10.21 15.83
C VAL A 164 -9.74 11.66 15.62
N LYS A 165 -9.25 12.33 14.57
CA LYS A 165 -9.47 13.76 14.31
C LYS A 165 -10.96 14.09 14.11
N GLU A 166 -11.67 13.26 13.41
CA GLU A 166 -13.06 13.46 13.08
C GLU A 166 -14.03 13.08 14.23
N LYS A 167 -13.50 12.65 15.38
CA LYS A 167 -14.28 12.13 16.53
C LYS A 167 -15.31 11.08 16.10
N THR A 168 -14.96 10.25 15.13
CA THR A 168 -15.87 9.40 14.36
C THR A 168 -16.09 8.03 14.98
N VAL A 169 -15.64 7.79 16.17
CA VAL A 169 -15.90 6.53 16.86
C VAL A 169 -17.41 6.46 17.20
N SER A 170 -18.22 6.38 16.14
CA SER A 170 -19.69 6.31 16.24
C SER A 170 -20.22 4.88 16.29
N SER A 171 -19.39 3.89 16.01
CA SER A 171 -19.76 2.48 15.98
C SER A 171 -18.67 1.56 16.55
N PRO A 172 -19.06 0.39 17.08
CA PRO A 172 -18.12 -0.63 17.54
C PRO A 172 -17.08 -1.01 16.48
N PHE A 173 -17.51 -1.13 15.23
CA PHE A 173 -16.62 -1.44 14.11
C PHE A 173 -15.56 -0.37 13.88
N MET A 174 -15.91 0.92 13.94
CA MET A 174 -14.93 2.01 13.77
C MET A 174 -13.92 2.01 14.93
N LEU A 175 -14.35 1.66 16.13
CA LEU A 175 -13.45 1.52 17.28
C LEU A 175 -12.45 0.37 17.09
N LEU A 176 -12.93 -0.79 16.61
CA LEU A 176 -12.08 -1.93 16.28
C LEU A 176 -11.08 -1.57 15.17
N THR A 177 -11.55 -0.91 14.10
CA THR A 177 -10.71 -0.45 13.00
C THR A 177 -9.64 0.55 13.49
N LEU A 178 -10.00 1.47 14.39
CA LEU A 178 -9.06 2.43 14.96
C LEU A 178 -7.90 1.76 15.69
N VAL A 179 -8.24 0.87 16.64
CA VAL A 179 -7.21 0.23 17.48
C VAL A 179 -6.35 -0.73 16.66
N LYS A 180 -6.97 -1.46 15.71
CA LYS A 180 -6.23 -2.32 14.78
C LYS A 180 -5.24 -1.51 13.94
N SER A 181 -5.72 -0.46 13.24
CA SER A 181 -4.84 0.39 12.41
C SER A 181 -3.74 1.09 13.22
N PHE A 182 -4.00 1.42 14.49
CA PHE A 182 -2.97 1.95 15.39
C PHE A 182 -1.90 0.90 15.69
N CYS A 183 -2.27 -0.35 15.99
CA CYS A 183 -1.31 -1.43 16.21
C CYS A 183 -0.47 -1.70 14.96
N ASP A 184 -1.11 -1.78 13.79
CA ASP A 184 -0.43 -1.98 12.52
C ASP A 184 0.48 -0.78 12.17
N ALA A 185 0.07 0.46 12.48
CA ALA A 185 0.90 1.66 12.33
C ALA A 185 2.16 1.60 13.20
N CYS A 186 2.04 1.20 14.46
CA CYS A 186 3.18 1.01 15.35
C CYS A 186 4.11 -0.11 14.84
N TYR A 187 3.54 -1.22 14.40
CA TYR A 187 4.26 -2.36 13.84
C TYR A 187 5.13 -1.95 12.64
N VAL A 188 4.54 -1.36 11.60
CA VAL A 188 5.28 -0.92 10.41
C VAL A 188 6.24 0.24 10.70
N THR A 189 5.97 1.06 11.71
CA THR A 189 6.88 2.12 12.17
C THR A 189 8.16 1.53 12.75
N ILE A 190 8.06 0.42 13.50
CA ILE A 190 9.24 -0.32 14.00
C ILE A 190 10.03 -0.90 12.82
N TYR A 191 9.36 -1.46 11.80
CA TYR A 191 10.04 -1.92 10.58
C TYR A 191 10.78 -0.78 9.90
N PHE A 192 10.15 0.37 9.72
CA PHE A 192 10.74 1.50 9.01
C PHE A 192 11.93 2.12 9.73
N PHE A 193 11.81 2.37 11.05
CA PHE A 193 12.84 3.08 11.82
C PHE A 193 13.86 2.18 12.51
N TYR A 194 13.55 0.90 12.70
CA TYR A 194 14.46 -0.02 13.40
C TYR A 194 14.90 -1.19 12.52
N ILE A 195 13.99 -2.06 12.06
CA ILE A 195 14.36 -3.31 11.38
C ILE A 195 15.07 -3.00 10.05
N THR A 196 14.52 -2.13 9.23
CA THR A 196 15.10 -1.77 7.92
C THR A 196 16.49 -1.13 8.08
N PRO A 197 16.71 -0.08 8.89
CA PRO A 197 18.04 0.47 9.13
C PRO A 197 19.01 -0.53 9.77
N MET A 198 18.54 -1.37 10.69
CA MET A 198 19.36 -2.42 11.32
C MET A 198 20.00 -3.34 10.27
N ILE A 199 19.19 -3.79 9.30
CA ILE A 199 19.63 -4.71 8.25
C ILE A 199 20.48 -3.97 7.21
N VAL A 200 19.99 -2.82 6.70
CA VAL A 200 20.65 -2.03 5.65
C VAL A 200 22.01 -1.51 6.08
N LEU A 201 22.12 -1.03 7.31
CA LEU A 201 23.36 -0.49 7.85
C LEU A 201 24.25 -1.56 8.51
N ALA A 202 23.73 -2.80 8.66
CA ALA A 202 24.37 -3.87 9.42
C ALA A 202 24.87 -3.41 10.81
N ASN A 203 24.05 -2.60 11.48
CA ASN A 203 24.43 -1.93 12.72
C ASN A 203 24.47 -2.93 13.89
N LYS A 204 25.67 -3.23 14.36
CA LYS A 204 25.90 -4.22 15.44
C LYS A 204 25.16 -3.88 16.74
N PHE A 205 25.01 -2.60 17.08
CA PHE A 205 24.27 -2.20 18.26
C PHE A 205 22.78 -2.53 18.12
N MET A 206 22.17 -2.21 16.99
CA MET A 206 20.76 -2.52 16.72
C MET A 206 20.52 -4.03 16.63
N ILE A 207 21.43 -4.77 15.98
CA ILE A 207 21.35 -6.25 15.91
C ILE A 207 21.38 -6.87 17.32
N ARG A 208 22.29 -6.40 18.17
CA ARG A 208 22.42 -6.91 19.56
C ARG A 208 21.17 -6.65 20.43
N HIS A 209 20.42 -5.57 20.14
CA HIS A 209 19.22 -5.20 20.89
C HIS A 209 17.94 -5.46 20.08
N SER A 210 18.00 -6.33 19.07
CA SER A 210 16.85 -6.65 18.22
C SER A 210 15.72 -7.36 18.97
N ASN A 211 16.03 -8.02 20.09
CA ASN A 211 15.06 -8.63 20.98
C ASN A 211 14.00 -7.64 21.50
N HIS A 212 14.37 -6.39 21.81
CA HIS A 212 13.42 -5.37 22.26
C HIS A 212 12.49 -4.93 21.12
N ALA A 213 13.01 -4.79 19.90
CA ALA A 213 12.19 -4.53 18.73
C ALA A 213 11.30 -5.75 18.42
N GLY A 214 11.84 -6.96 18.52
CA GLY A 214 11.09 -8.21 18.39
C GLY A 214 9.93 -8.30 19.39
N TYR A 215 10.18 -7.95 20.67
CA TYR A 215 9.12 -7.87 21.68
C TYR A 215 8.00 -6.90 21.28
N ALA A 216 8.35 -5.68 20.88
CA ALA A 216 7.35 -4.69 20.47
C ALA A 216 6.57 -5.15 19.25
N LEU A 217 7.24 -5.73 18.25
CA LEU A 217 6.60 -6.27 17.05
C LEU A 217 5.58 -7.37 17.41
N ILE A 218 5.97 -8.36 18.22
CA ILE A 218 5.08 -9.47 18.55
C ILE A 218 3.88 -9.03 19.40
N VAL A 219 4.05 -8.04 20.29
CA VAL A 219 2.94 -7.47 21.07
C VAL A 219 1.90 -6.79 20.16
N PHE A 220 2.33 -5.90 19.26
CA PHE A 220 1.40 -5.24 18.34
C PHE A 220 0.75 -6.22 17.37
N TYR A 221 1.49 -7.20 16.90
CA TYR A 221 0.99 -8.26 16.04
C TYR A 221 -0.09 -9.12 16.76
N GLU A 222 0.17 -9.57 17.98
CA GLU A 222 -0.79 -10.36 18.77
C GLU A 222 -2.09 -9.58 19.04
N ILE A 223 -1.98 -8.31 19.38
CA ILE A 223 -3.15 -7.46 19.54
C ILE A 223 -3.92 -7.31 18.22
N SER A 224 -3.22 -7.05 17.12
CA SER A 224 -3.83 -6.82 15.80
C SER A 224 -4.60 -8.04 15.30
N ILE A 225 -4.03 -9.25 15.40
CA ILE A 225 -4.68 -10.48 14.94
C ILE A 225 -5.94 -10.83 15.74
N HIS A 226 -5.92 -10.63 17.06
CA HIS A 226 -7.10 -10.87 17.88
C HIS A 226 -8.20 -9.83 17.65
N ILE A 227 -7.82 -8.56 17.39
CA ILE A 227 -8.79 -7.51 16.98
C ILE A 227 -9.37 -7.83 15.61
N HIS A 228 -8.58 -8.36 14.69
CA HIS A 228 -9.07 -8.78 13.37
C HIS A 228 -10.16 -9.84 13.50
N PHE A 229 -9.90 -10.89 14.26
CA PHE A 229 -10.90 -11.90 14.59
C PHE A 229 -12.16 -11.30 15.24
N LEU A 230 -11.99 -10.41 16.22
CA LEU A 230 -13.12 -9.74 16.87
C LEU A 230 -13.92 -8.87 15.89
N THR A 231 -13.27 -8.31 14.87
CA THR A 231 -13.90 -7.50 13.82
C THR A 231 -14.79 -8.37 12.92
N SER A 232 -14.31 -9.51 12.47
CA SER A 232 -15.09 -10.47 11.68
C SER A 232 -16.24 -11.06 12.51
N PHE A 233 -16.00 -11.37 13.78
CA PHE A 233 -17.05 -11.82 14.70
C PHE A 233 -18.10 -10.74 14.94
N ASN A 234 -17.72 -9.47 15.08
CA ASN A 234 -18.65 -8.34 15.15
C ASN A 234 -19.58 -8.30 13.91
N ARG A 235 -19.04 -8.53 12.71
CA ARG A 235 -19.82 -8.58 11.48
C ARG A 235 -20.73 -9.79 11.40
N PHE A 236 -20.24 -10.94 11.81
CA PHE A 236 -21.07 -12.15 11.90
C PHE A 236 -22.29 -11.94 12.80
N ILE A 237 -22.10 -11.42 13.99
CA ILE A 237 -23.22 -11.15 14.92
C ILE A 237 -24.19 -10.10 14.34
N ALA A 238 -23.68 -9.05 13.69
CA ALA A 238 -24.55 -8.05 13.07
C ALA A 238 -25.45 -8.62 11.96
N VAL A 239 -24.97 -9.60 11.21
CA VAL A 239 -25.70 -10.22 10.10
C VAL A 239 -26.60 -11.37 10.53
N PHE A 240 -26.16 -12.20 11.46
CA PHE A 240 -26.90 -13.40 11.88
C PHE A 240 -27.83 -13.15 13.08
N PHE A 241 -27.44 -12.26 13.99
CA PHE A 241 -28.13 -12.00 15.26
C PHE A 241 -28.37 -10.51 15.48
N PRO A 242 -29.07 -9.80 14.56
CA PRO A 242 -29.22 -8.33 14.62
C PRO A 242 -29.90 -7.83 15.91
N PHE A 243 -30.79 -8.62 16.51
CA PHE A 243 -31.45 -8.27 17.77
C PHE A 243 -30.51 -8.34 18.98
N SER A 244 -29.55 -9.27 18.99
CA SER A 244 -28.57 -9.44 20.06
C SER A 244 -27.34 -8.54 19.88
N TYR A 245 -27.14 -7.98 18.67
CA TYR A 245 -25.97 -7.20 18.33
C TYR A 245 -25.74 -6.01 19.26
N LYS A 246 -26.78 -5.23 19.55
CA LYS A 246 -26.67 -4.05 20.43
C LYS A 246 -26.24 -4.39 21.87
N ASN A 247 -26.63 -5.58 22.35
CA ASN A 247 -26.28 -6.04 23.70
C ASN A 247 -24.82 -6.54 23.74
N MET A 248 -24.38 -7.24 22.71
CA MET A 248 -23.03 -7.79 22.65
C MET A 248 -21.99 -6.75 22.22
N PHE A 249 -22.29 -5.94 21.21
CA PHE A 249 -21.42 -4.95 20.62
C PHE A 249 -21.96 -3.53 20.79
N SER A 250 -21.83 -2.99 21.98
CA SER A 250 -21.89 -1.55 22.25
C SER A 250 -20.47 -0.98 22.25
N ILE A 251 -20.32 0.35 22.13
CA ILE A 251 -18.99 0.99 22.25
C ILE A 251 -18.32 0.60 23.58
N ARG A 252 -19.10 0.59 24.67
CA ARG A 252 -18.61 0.22 26.00
C ARG A 252 -18.12 -1.23 26.06
N SER A 253 -18.92 -2.20 25.58
CA SER A 253 -18.55 -3.61 25.56
C SER A 253 -17.32 -3.84 24.68
N THR A 254 -17.30 -3.22 23.50
CA THR A 254 -16.16 -3.30 22.58
C THR A 254 -14.88 -2.72 23.17
N SER A 255 -14.96 -1.60 23.91
CA SER A 255 -13.81 -1.05 24.64
C SER A 255 -13.30 -2.02 25.70
N ILE A 256 -14.18 -2.70 26.42
CA ILE A 256 -13.78 -3.71 27.40
C ILE A 256 -13.07 -4.88 26.71
N TYR A 257 -13.60 -5.39 25.60
CA TYR A 257 -12.95 -6.47 24.82
C TYR A 257 -11.57 -6.05 24.35
N LEU A 258 -11.40 -4.83 23.83
CA LEU A 258 -10.12 -4.30 23.40
C LEU A 258 -9.11 -4.19 24.56
N ILE A 259 -9.54 -3.70 25.71
CA ILE A 259 -8.68 -3.61 26.90
C ILE A 259 -8.24 -5.01 27.34
N VAL A 260 -9.18 -5.95 27.40
CA VAL A 260 -8.87 -7.34 27.80
C VAL A 260 -7.88 -7.99 26.83
N ILE A 261 -8.11 -7.88 25.52
CA ILE A 261 -7.19 -8.40 24.50
C ILE A 261 -5.80 -7.77 24.67
N SER A 262 -5.73 -6.44 24.76
CA SER A 262 -4.45 -5.73 24.86
C SER A 262 -3.68 -6.11 26.14
N VAL A 263 -4.35 -6.17 27.27
CA VAL A 263 -3.73 -6.55 28.57
C VAL A 263 -3.25 -8.00 28.54
N LEU A 264 -4.07 -8.93 28.04
CA LEU A 264 -3.71 -10.34 27.94
C LEU A 264 -2.53 -10.55 26.99
N SER A 265 -2.55 -9.96 25.79
CA SER A 265 -1.46 -10.04 24.82
C SER A 265 -0.17 -9.46 25.39
N PHE A 266 -0.24 -8.26 25.97
CA PHE A 266 0.92 -7.62 26.60
C PHE A 266 1.52 -8.47 27.73
N THR A 267 0.67 -8.94 28.66
CA THR A 267 1.11 -9.75 29.80
C THR A 267 1.72 -11.08 29.34
N MET A 268 1.05 -11.76 28.41
CA MET A 268 1.52 -13.04 27.86
C MET A 268 2.91 -12.87 27.20
N MET A 269 3.07 -11.86 26.34
CA MET A 269 4.34 -11.61 25.68
C MET A 269 5.44 -11.20 26.64
N THR A 270 5.13 -10.41 27.66
CA THR A 270 6.09 -10.02 28.69
C THR A 270 6.57 -11.24 29.48
N VAL A 271 5.66 -12.16 29.87
CA VAL A 271 6.02 -13.39 30.56
C VAL A 271 6.87 -14.30 29.68
N VAL A 272 6.52 -14.46 28.40
CA VAL A 272 7.25 -15.32 27.46
C VAL A 272 8.66 -14.79 27.22
N ILE A 273 8.79 -13.50 26.88
CA ILE A 273 10.07 -12.93 26.48
C ILE A 273 10.97 -12.65 27.66
N TYR A 274 10.47 -11.96 28.71
CA TYR A 274 11.30 -11.60 29.85
C TYR A 274 11.23 -12.58 31.03
N GLY A 275 10.12 -13.32 31.18
CA GLY A 275 9.95 -14.31 32.24
C GLY A 275 10.56 -15.67 31.90
N LEU A 276 10.36 -16.16 30.67
CA LEU A 276 10.86 -17.45 30.21
C LEU A 276 12.16 -17.33 29.38
N GLY A 277 12.58 -16.11 29.02
CA GLY A 277 13.76 -15.86 28.20
C GLY A 277 13.61 -16.26 26.73
N CYS A 278 12.39 -16.35 26.22
CA CYS A 278 12.12 -16.71 24.81
C CYS A 278 12.19 -15.48 23.90
N GLU A 279 13.35 -14.94 23.70
CA GLU A 279 13.58 -13.73 22.94
C GLU A 279 13.40 -13.96 21.43
N LEU A 280 12.78 -13.00 20.76
CA LEU A 280 12.68 -12.96 19.30
C LEU A 280 13.82 -12.09 18.75
N GLU A 281 14.89 -12.74 18.27
CA GLU A 281 16.09 -12.06 17.83
C GLU A 281 16.32 -12.18 16.32
N TYR A 282 16.91 -11.14 15.73
CA TYR A 282 17.35 -11.18 14.34
C TYR A 282 18.71 -11.88 14.21
N ASN A 283 18.76 -12.92 13.38
CA ASN A 283 19.99 -13.62 13.08
C ASN A 283 20.62 -13.11 11.75
N PRO A 284 21.81 -12.48 11.82
CA PRO A 284 22.47 -11.94 10.62
C PRO A 284 23.02 -13.01 9.67
N VAL A 285 23.07 -14.28 10.07
CA VAL A 285 23.51 -15.39 9.22
C VAL A 285 22.35 -15.92 8.37
N THR A 286 21.21 -16.13 8.98
CA THR A 286 19.99 -16.66 8.32
C THR A 286 19.07 -15.56 7.78
N TRP A 287 19.24 -14.31 8.24
CA TRP A 287 18.43 -13.12 7.90
C TRP A 287 16.97 -13.21 8.34
N VAL A 288 16.69 -14.01 9.32
CA VAL A 288 15.36 -14.24 9.88
C VAL A 288 15.35 -13.90 11.36
N SER A 289 14.25 -13.41 11.87
CA SER A 289 14.02 -13.34 13.32
C SER A 289 13.34 -14.63 13.78
N PHE A 290 13.84 -15.24 14.84
CA PHE A 290 13.31 -16.48 15.38
C PHE A 290 13.52 -16.56 16.90
N TYR A 291 12.73 -17.42 17.53
CA TYR A 291 12.90 -17.78 18.93
C TYR A 291 14.04 -18.81 19.08
N ASP A 292 14.80 -18.72 20.15
CA ASP A 292 15.80 -19.72 20.45
C ASP A 292 15.14 -21.06 20.86
N THR A 293 14.97 -21.93 19.87
CA THR A 293 14.36 -23.26 20.05
C THR A 293 15.27 -24.28 20.71
N THR A 294 16.53 -23.94 21.03
CA THR A 294 17.41 -24.79 21.86
C THR A 294 16.89 -24.86 23.30
N ILE A 295 16.14 -23.87 23.73
CA ILE A 295 15.40 -23.85 24.99
C ILE A 295 14.04 -24.55 24.75
N PRO A 296 13.78 -25.74 25.39
CA PRO A 296 12.58 -26.53 25.07
C PRO A 296 11.26 -25.79 25.26
N VAL A 297 11.16 -24.91 26.27
CA VAL A 297 9.95 -24.11 26.54
C VAL A 297 9.72 -23.08 25.43
N CYS A 298 10.77 -22.52 24.83
CA CYS A 298 10.65 -21.57 23.74
C CYS A 298 10.27 -22.26 22.44
N GLY A 299 10.77 -23.48 22.19
CA GLY A 299 10.32 -24.32 21.09
C GLY A 299 8.83 -24.68 21.20
N PHE A 300 8.38 -25.06 22.41
CA PHE A 300 6.97 -25.31 22.69
C PHE A 300 6.12 -24.04 22.42
N TYR A 301 6.55 -22.89 22.95
CA TYR A 301 5.88 -21.63 22.75
C TYR A 301 5.76 -21.28 21.25
N ALA A 302 6.87 -21.30 20.52
CA ALA A 302 6.90 -20.94 19.10
C ALA A 302 5.93 -21.77 18.25
N ILE A 303 5.88 -23.10 18.49
CA ILE A 303 5.05 -24.01 17.70
C ILE A 303 3.58 -23.96 18.14
N TYR A 304 3.30 -24.08 19.42
CA TYR A 304 1.92 -24.29 19.89
C TYR A 304 1.19 -22.99 20.26
N LEU A 305 1.88 -22.04 20.91
CA LEU A 305 1.25 -20.83 21.42
C LEU A 305 1.40 -19.63 20.50
N ASP A 306 2.42 -19.59 19.66
CA ASP A 306 2.53 -18.56 18.62
C ASP A 306 1.94 -19.07 17.29
N PHE A 307 2.53 -20.09 16.69
CA PHE A 307 2.12 -20.55 15.36
C PHE A 307 0.73 -21.21 15.35
N MET A 308 0.53 -22.33 16.08
CA MET A 308 -0.71 -23.13 16.00
C MET A 308 -1.94 -22.36 16.51
N LYS A 309 -1.81 -21.65 17.63
CA LYS A 309 -2.89 -20.80 18.15
C LYS A 309 -3.33 -19.76 17.11
N ASN A 310 -2.38 -19.04 16.52
CA ASN A 310 -2.70 -17.99 15.55
C ASN A 310 -3.24 -18.56 14.23
N MET A 311 -2.75 -19.71 13.79
CA MET A 311 -3.35 -20.45 12.65
C MET A 311 -4.82 -20.80 12.89
N ILE A 312 -5.15 -21.28 14.12
CA ILE A 312 -6.55 -21.58 14.48
C ILE A 312 -7.39 -20.30 14.45
N VAL A 313 -6.90 -19.20 15.03
CA VAL A 313 -7.59 -17.92 15.05
C VAL A 313 -7.86 -17.41 13.64
N VAL A 314 -6.85 -17.40 12.76
CA VAL A 314 -6.99 -16.91 11.38
C VAL A 314 -7.87 -17.83 10.54
N SER A 315 -7.79 -19.16 10.74
CA SER A 315 -8.66 -20.10 10.05
C SER A 315 -10.12 -19.94 10.47
N ALA A 316 -10.37 -19.73 11.76
CA ALA A 316 -11.72 -19.46 12.27
C ALA A 316 -12.26 -18.13 11.75
N ASP A 317 -11.43 -17.10 11.71
CA ASP A 317 -11.73 -15.80 11.12
C ASP A 317 -12.16 -15.93 9.66
N PHE A 318 -11.36 -16.59 8.85
CA PHE A 318 -11.65 -16.84 7.43
C PHE A 318 -12.97 -17.60 7.23
N ILE A 319 -13.24 -18.63 8.03
CA ILE A 319 -14.50 -19.38 7.97
C ILE A 319 -15.69 -18.47 8.32
N ILE A 320 -15.58 -17.67 9.37
CA ILE A 320 -16.61 -16.72 9.79
C ILE A 320 -16.90 -15.72 8.67
N ASP A 321 -15.87 -15.17 8.03
CA ASP A 321 -16.02 -14.23 6.93
C ASP A 321 -16.69 -14.86 5.72
N VAL A 322 -16.27 -16.06 5.30
CA VAL A 322 -16.92 -16.80 4.20
C VAL A 322 -18.40 -17.01 4.47
N VAL A 323 -18.74 -17.54 5.64
CA VAL A 323 -20.14 -17.81 6.05
C VAL A 323 -20.96 -16.51 6.06
N THR A 324 -20.37 -15.41 6.54
CA THR A 324 -21.04 -14.11 6.60
C THR A 324 -21.26 -13.52 5.20
N ILE A 325 -20.28 -13.63 4.31
CA ILE A 325 -20.39 -13.21 2.90
C ILE A 325 -21.51 -13.97 2.19
N LEU A 326 -21.56 -15.29 2.33
CA LEU A 326 -22.62 -16.12 1.72
C LEU A 326 -24.03 -15.71 2.21
N LYS A 327 -24.15 -15.39 3.50
CA LYS A 327 -25.42 -14.90 4.07
C LYS A 327 -25.79 -13.53 3.50
N VAL A 328 -24.86 -12.58 3.45
CA VAL A 328 -25.10 -11.23 2.89
C VAL A 328 -25.47 -11.30 1.41
N GLN A 329 -24.82 -12.14 0.62
CA GLN A 329 -25.18 -12.38 -0.78
C GLN A 329 -26.61 -12.93 -0.94
N LYS A 330 -26.99 -13.86 -0.06
CA LYS A 330 -28.36 -14.40 -0.03
C LYS A 330 -29.40 -13.34 0.34
N LEU A 331 -29.09 -12.51 1.33
CA LEU A 331 -29.95 -11.37 1.74
C LEU A 331 -30.07 -10.35 0.59
N ARG A 332 -28.98 -10.01 -0.09
CA ARG A 332 -28.98 -9.09 -1.23
C ARG A 332 -29.89 -9.56 -2.37
N LYS A 333 -29.89 -10.85 -2.67
CA LYS A 333 -30.81 -11.44 -3.68
C LYS A 333 -32.28 -11.30 -3.25
N LYS A 334 -32.57 -11.44 -1.93
CA LYS A 334 -33.94 -11.41 -1.39
C LYS A 334 -34.52 -9.99 -1.31
N PHE A 335 -33.68 -8.98 -1.02
CA PHE A 335 -34.10 -7.60 -0.76
C PHE A 335 -33.83 -6.63 -1.91
N ARG A 336 -33.77 -7.11 -3.15
CA ARG A 336 -33.43 -6.32 -4.35
C ARG A 336 -34.43 -5.20 -4.67
N GLU A 337 -35.57 -5.12 -4.00
CA GLU A 337 -36.69 -4.21 -4.31
C GLU A 337 -36.81 -2.97 -3.40
N GLY A 338 -35.96 -2.81 -2.36
CA GLY A 338 -36.06 -1.71 -1.41
C GLY A 338 -34.80 -0.85 -1.29
N LYS A 339 -34.82 0.40 -1.75
CA LYS A 339 -33.68 1.35 -1.75
C LYS A 339 -32.94 1.50 -0.40
N SER A 340 -33.65 1.50 0.73
CA SER A 340 -33.04 1.68 2.06
C SER A 340 -32.26 0.44 2.52
N SER A 341 -32.82 -0.74 2.20
CA SER A 341 -32.18 -2.04 2.48
C SER A 341 -30.94 -2.27 1.60
N GLU A 342 -30.94 -1.77 0.37
CA GLU A 342 -29.82 -1.92 -0.55
C GLU A 342 -28.56 -1.19 -0.06
N ASN A 343 -28.67 0.03 0.45
CA ASN A 343 -27.56 0.81 0.98
C ASN A 343 -26.91 0.15 2.20
N TYR A 344 -27.72 -0.39 3.12
CA TYR A 344 -27.22 -1.13 4.28
C TYR A 344 -26.45 -2.38 3.85
N ILE A 345 -27.04 -3.20 2.98
CA ILE A 345 -26.44 -4.44 2.48
C ILE A 345 -25.16 -4.16 1.70
N LYS A 346 -25.11 -3.07 0.92
CA LYS A 346 -23.90 -2.64 0.20
C LYS A 346 -22.78 -2.28 1.17
N LYS A 347 -23.07 -1.50 2.21
CA LYS A 347 -22.10 -1.12 3.25
C LYS A 347 -21.53 -2.34 3.96
N GLU A 348 -22.39 -3.30 4.35
CA GLU A 348 -21.94 -4.56 4.97
C GLU A 348 -21.09 -5.40 4.02
N ALA A 349 -21.45 -5.46 2.74
CA ALA A 349 -20.67 -6.18 1.73
C ALA A 349 -19.26 -5.58 1.52
N ASP A 350 -19.11 -4.25 1.55
CA ASP A 350 -17.82 -3.61 1.41
C ASP A 350 -16.93 -3.83 2.64
N PHE A 351 -17.48 -3.81 3.84
CA PHE A 351 -16.75 -4.16 5.06
C PHE A 351 -16.31 -5.63 5.07
N LEU A 352 -17.15 -6.54 4.59
CA LEU A 352 -16.80 -7.96 4.48
C LEU A 352 -15.71 -8.22 3.44
N LYS A 353 -15.66 -7.46 2.35
CA LYS A 353 -14.54 -7.54 1.40
C LYS A 353 -13.23 -7.09 2.03
N GLN A 354 -13.28 -6.07 2.89
CA GLN A 354 -12.11 -5.62 3.65
C GLN A 354 -11.59 -6.75 4.54
N THR A 355 -12.40 -7.26 5.48
CA THR A 355 -11.97 -8.28 6.45
C THR A 355 -11.56 -9.58 5.76
N PHE A 356 -12.31 -10.04 4.75
CA PHE A 356 -11.98 -11.23 3.98
C PHE A 356 -10.65 -11.09 3.22
N GLY A 357 -10.40 -9.95 2.57
CA GLY A 357 -9.13 -9.70 1.88
C GLY A 357 -7.94 -9.69 2.84
N GLN A 358 -8.11 -9.07 3.99
CA GLN A 358 -7.13 -9.07 5.08
C GLN A 358 -6.89 -10.49 5.60
N GLY A 359 -7.95 -11.29 5.85
CA GLY A 359 -7.87 -12.68 6.29
C GLY A 359 -7.10 -13.58 5.31
N ILE A 360 -7.30 -13.40 3.99
CA ILE A 360 -6.50 -14.12 2.97
C ILE A 360 -5.01 -13.78 3.13
N CYS A 361 -4.66 -12.50 3.30
CA CYS A 361 -3.27 -12.09 3.47
C CYS A 361 -2.64 -12.72 4.71
N TYR A 362 -3.34 -12.80 5.83
CA TYR A 362 -2.87 -13.51 7.02
C TYR A 362 -2.67 -15.01 6.76
N LEU A 363 -3.62 -15.68 6.11
CA LEU A 363 -3.46 -17.12 5.77
C LEU A 363 -2.24 -17.35 4.87
N MET A 364 -2.03 -16.50 3.88
CA MET A 364 -0.85 -16.59 3.01
C MET A 364 0.44 -16.35 3.79
N GLY A 365 0.46 -15.42 4.74
CA GLY A 365 1.61 -15.17 5.60
C GLY A 365 1.96 -16.37 6.47
N TYR A 366 0.97 -17.00 7.08
CA TYR A 366 1.19 -18.22 7.86
C TYR A 366 1.62 -19.40 7.00
N ALA A 367 1.03 -19.56 5.82
CA ALA A 367 1.45 -20.60 4.87
C ALA A 367 2.91 -20.40 4.44
N SER A 368 3.33 -19.15 4.19
CA SER A 368 4.72 -18.84 3.86
C SER A 368 5.67 -19.12 5.04
N TYR A 369 5.26 -18.83 6.27
CA TYR A 369 6.06 -19.11 7.45
C TYR A 369 6.29 -20.62 7.68
N LEU A 370 5.33 -21.49 7.34
CA LEU A 370 5.52 -22.95 7.38
C LEU A 370 6.61 -23.45 6.44
N MET A 371 6.79 -22.77 5.29
CA MET A 371 7.77 -23.16 4.29
C MET A 371 9.21 -22.76 4.66
N VAL A 372 9.39 -21.82 5.57
CA VAL A 372 10.72 -21.29 5.96
C VAL A 372 11.67 -22.38 6.50
N PRO A 373 11.26 -23.33 7.37
CA PRO A 373 12.15 -24.37 7.86
C PRO A 373 12.67 -25.31 6.78
N GLU A 374 11.84 -25.65 5.78
CA GLU A 374 12.20 -26.53 4.66
C GLU A 374 13.08 -25.82 3.64
N MET A 375 12.93 -24.50 3.49
CA MET A 375 13.67 -23.67 2.56
C MET A 375 14.96 -23.07 3.17
N ASN A 376 15.38 -23.52 4.33
CA ASN A 376 16.49 -22.97 5.11
C ASN A 376 17.87 -23.02 4.39
N SER A 377 17.99 -23.76 3.29
CA SER A 377 19.14 -23.71 2.40
C SER A 377 19.24 -22.40 1.60
N ASN A 378 18.13 -21.63 1.49
CA ASN A 378 18.06 -20.40 0.73
C ASN A 378 17.60 -19.22 1.60
N LYS A 379 18.55 -18.53 2.20
CA LYS A 379 18.32 -17.38 3.09
C LYS A 379 17.49 -16.23 2.49
N TYR A 380 17.48 -16.09 1.15
CA TYR A 380 16.64 -15.07 0.49
C TYR A 380 15.17 -15.44 0.59
N VAL A 381 14.87 -16.71 0.29
CA VAL A 381 13.50 -17.22 0.41
C VAL A 381 13.04 -17.09 1.84
N ALA A 382 13.87 -17.48 2.81
CA ALA A 382 13.58 -17.32 4.23
C ALA A 382 13.31 -15.85 4.61
N PHE A 383 14.13 -14.91 4.14
CA PHE A 383 13.96 -13.48 4.38
C PHE A 383 12.62 -12.95 3.81
N PHE A 384 12.31 -13.28 2.54
CA PHE A 384 11.07 -12.84 1.91
C PHE A 384 9.83 -13.48 2.52
N MET A 385 9.90 -14.76 2.86
CA MET A 385 8.78 -15.49 3.46
C MET A 385 8.55 -15.15 4.94
N SER A 386 9.50 -14.51 5.60
CA SER A 386 9.38 -14.05 6.98
C SER A 386 9.25 -12.53 7.06
N LEU A 387 10.35 -11.78 7.09
CA LEU A 387 10.35 -10.34 7.38
C LEU A 387 9.54 -9.53 6.36
N VAL A 388 9.74 -9.80 5.05
CA VAL A 388 9.04 -9.04 4.00
C VAL A 388 7.56 -9.37 3.97
N SER A 389 7.17 -10.65 4.13
CA SER A 389 5.76 -11.05 4.13
C SER A 389 4.99 -10.42 5.28
N TRP A 390 5.54 -10.37 6.49
CA TRP A 390 4.87 -9.79 7.63
C TRP A 390 4.73 -8.26 7.55
N ASP A 391 5.76 -7.56 7.08
CA ASP A 391 5.70 -6.11 6.81
C ASP A 391 4.67 -5.79 5.71
N LEU A 392 4.64 -6.62 4.66
CA LEU A 392 3.69 -6.48 3.55
C LEU A 392 2.24 -6.69 3.98
N ILE A 393 1.98 -7.69 4.84
CA ILE A 393 0.62 -7.96 5.36
C ILE A 393 0.10 -6.75 6.10
N ALA A 394 0.87 -6.20 7.04
CA ALA A 394 0.46 -5.01 7.78
C ALA A 394 0.29 -3.77 6.88
N THR A 395 1.07 -3.66 5.80
CA THR A 395 0.95 -2.61 4.79
C THR A 395 -0.34 -2.74 3.98
N ILE A 396 -0.62 -3.94 3.47
CA ILE A 396 -1.84 -4.24 2.70
C ILE A 396 -3.09 -4.06 3.55
N ASP A 397 -3.01 -4.35 4.83
CA ASP A 397 -4.10 -4.19 5.78
C ASP A 397 -4.60 -2.74 5.85
N GLY A 398 -3.68 -1.78 6.02
CA GLY A 398 -3.99 -0.35 5.96
C GLY A 398 -4.55 0.08 4.61
N MET A 399 -3.98 -0.42 3.51
CA MET A 399 -4.46 -0.16 2.15
C MET A 399 -5.89 -0.67 1.95
N PHE A 400 -6.20 -1.90 2.35
CA PHE A 400 -7.56 -2.46 2.25
C PHE A 400 -8.56 -1.65 3.06
N THR A 401 -8.17 -1.19 4.24
CA THR A 401 -9.01 -0.32 5.06
C THR A 401 -9.36 0.98 4.32
N ILE A 402 -8.43 1.63 3.64
CA ILE A 402 -8.70 2.82 2.84
C ILE A 402 -9.58 2.52 1.63
N VAL A 403 -9.28 1.44 0.90
CA VAL A 403 -9.96 1.11 -0.36
C VAL A 403 -11.40 0.68 -0.14
N TYR A 404 -11.66 -0.18 0.83
CA TYR A 404 -12.98 -0.78 1.03
C TYR A 404 -13.85 -0.06 2.06
N ASN A 405 -13.27 0.69 3.00
CA ASN A 405 -14.06 1.47 3.95
C ASN A 405 -14.50 2.81 3.34
N ALA A 406 -15.73 2.84 2.80
CA ALA A 406 -16.28 4.04 2.16
C ALA A 406 -16.35 5.25 3.10
N GLU A 407 -16.50 5.04 4.40
CA GLU A 407 -16.56 6.12 5.39
C GLU A 407 -15.19 6.79 5.55
N ILE A 408 -14.13 6.01 5.67
CA ILE A 408 -12.73 6.51 5.74
C ILE A 408 -12.35 7.14 4.39
N ARG A 409 -12.60 6.46 3.29
CA ARG A 409 -12.30 6.95 1.95
C ARG A 409 -12.94 8.30 1.65
N ASN A 410 -14.24 8.46 1.92
CA ASN A 410 -14.95 9.71 1.68
C ASN A 410 -14.42 10.87 2.53
N ARG A 411 -13.85 10.59 3.70
CA ARG A 411 -13.23 11.60 4.57
C ARG A 411 -11.87 12.04 4.07
N ILE A 412 -11.05 11.11 3.56
CA ILE A 412 -9.78 11.43 2.91
C ILE A 412 -10.03 12.43 1.79
N PHE A 413 -10.98 12.14 0.90
CA PHE A 413 -11.26 13.02 -0.25
C PHE A 413 -11.93 14.35 0.15
N LYS A 414 -12.81 14.37 1.16
CA LYS A 414 -13.40 15.64 1.65
C LYS A 414 -12.36 16.53 2.32
N SER A 415 -11.45 15.97 3.13
CA SER A 415 -10.36 16.73 3.76
C SER A 415 -9.44 17.36 2.72
N THR A 416 -9.17 16.66 1.62
CA THR A 416 -8.33 17.19 0.52
C THR A 416 -9.00 18.37 -0.20
N VAL A 417 -10.31 18.30 -0.42
CA VAL A 417 -11.09 19.38 -1.07
C VAL A 417 -11.19 20.62 -0.16
N THR A 418 -11.39 20.44 1.14
CA THR A 418 -11.48 21.56 2.09
C THR A 418 -10.13 22.25 2.29
N THR A 419 -9.02 21.50 2.27
CA THR A 419 -7.68 22.10 2.35
C THR A 419 -7.33 22.87 1.07
N ALA A 420 -7.74 22.39 -0.08
CA ALA A 420 -7.58 23.08 -1.36
C ALA A 420 -8.48 24.32 -1.47
N ALA A 421 -9.69 24.31 -0.89
CA ALA A 421 -10.62 25.43 -0.86
C ALA A 421 -10.28 26.46 0.25
N GLY A 422 -9.73 26.00 1.38
CA GLY A 422 -9.35 26.87 2.52
C GLY A 422 -8.10 27.70 2.30
N SER A 423 -7.26 27.36 1.31
CA SER A 423 -6.14 28.22 0.90
C SER A 423 -6.56 29.41 0.01
N THR A 424 -7.85 29.50 -0.33
CA THR A 424 -8.39 30.56 -1.22
C THR A 424 -9.24 31.61 -0.48
N VAL A 425 -9.40 31.52 0.85
CA VAL A 425 -10.13 32.52 1.63
C VAL A 425 -9.18 33.21 2.62
N VAL A 426 -8.29 34.08 2.10
CA VAL A 426 -7.71 35.17 2.87
C VAL A 426 -8.47 36.44 2.52
N SER A 427 -9.33 36.82 3.44
CA SER A 427 -9.86 38.13 3.77
C SER A 427 -9.71 39.26 2.72
N VAL A 428 -10.84 39.68 2.20
CA VAL A 428 -11.06 41.09 1.94
C VAL A 428 -12.22 41.51 2.85
N ASN A 429 -11.89 41.99 4.04
CA ASN A 429 -12.73 42.88 4.81
C ASN A 429 -11.93 44.16 5.02
N ASN A 430 -12.30 45.14 4.27
CA ASN A 430 -12.42 46.53 4.68
C ASN A 430 -13.42 47.24 3.79
#